data_03d9a0f6b4a563841161b34bb1ce4289
#
_entry.id   03d9a0f6b4a563841161b34bb1ce4289
#
_cell.length_a   1.000
_cell.length_b   1.000
_cell.length_c   1.000
_cell.angle_alpha   90.00
_cell.angle_beta   90.00
_cell.angle_gamma   90.00
#
_symmetry.space_group_name_H-M   'P 1'
#
loop_
_entity.id
_entity.type
_entity.pdbx_description
1 polymer ?
#
loop_
_entity_poly.entity_id
_entity_poly.type
_entity_poly.pdbx_seq_one_letter_code
_entity_poly.pdbx_strand_id
1 'polypeptide(L)'
;GDWNFAYRSAETPLVTLAHQDDRYCENYTEDVLSALNRCRHPLIAFTDYNELRRGRIISSNRLLKIKRLMLFPLRFHLFQKSRFVRRRILSMGNAIGCPSVTFVKKNLPGFAFRNNMKSNIDWQAWEEISRRKGGFVYVSRLAMEHRIHEDSTTSGLLASKKRREEDIQVLRKFWPAWAAGLIEHFYQKSEKSNQL
;
A
#
# COMPACT_ATOMS: atom_id res chain seq x y z
N GLY A 1 -13.43 -5.25 12.11
CA GLY A 1 -13.73 -4.07 11.30
C GLY A 1 -14.10 -4.45 9.89
N ASP A 2 -14.59 -3.50 9.11
CA ASP A 2 -15.20 -3.69 7.79
C ASP A 2 -14.26 -4.35 6.77
N TRP A 3 -12.97 -4.00 6.76
CA TRP A 3 -11.98 -4.65 5.90
C TRP A 3 -11.83 -6.14 6.18
N ASN A 4 -11.86 -6.55 7.46
CA ASN A 4 -11.80 -7.96 7.82
C ASN A 4 -13.08 -8.71 7.45
N PHE A 5 -14.22 -8.03 7.55
CA PHE A 5 -15.49 -8.60 7.11
C PHE A 5 -15.47 -8.81 5.59
N ALA A 6 -15.18 -7.77 4.81
CA ALA A 6 -15.10 -7.85 3.35
C ALA A 6 -14.08 -8.90 2.88
N TYR A 7 -12.86 -8.91 3.48
CA TYR A 7 -11.83 -9.88 3.13
C TYR A 7 -12.26 -11.34 3.40
N ARG A 8 -12.96 -11.60 4.50
CA ARG A 8 -13.42 -12.96 4.85
C ARG A 8 -14.62 -13.40 4.03
N SER A 9 -15.57 -12.48 3.76
CA SER A 9 -16.77 -12.76 2.97
C SER A 9 -16.49 -13.09 1.50
N ALA A 10 -15.33 -12.69 0.98
CA ALA A 10 -14.96 -13.07 -0.38
C ALA A 10 -14.60 -14.56 -0.44
N GLU A 11 -15.31 -15.32 -1.29
CA GLU A 11 -15.11 -16.77 -1.48
C GLU A 11 -14.03 -17.09 -2.52
N THR A 12 -13.59 -16.09 -3.28
CA THR A 12 -12.61 -16.24 -4.35
C THR A 12 -11.18 -16.33 -3.81
N PRO A 13 -10.26 -17.00 -4.52
CA PRO A 13 -8.86 -17.11 -4.12
C PRO A 13 -8.09 -15.79 -4.19
N LEU A 14 -8.57 -14.82 -4.99
CA LEU A 14 -8.01 -13.48 -5.14
C LEU A 14 -9.03 -12.46 -4.66
N VAL A 15 -8.59 -11.50 -3.86
CA VAL A 15 -9.46 -10.48 -3.27
C VAL A 15 -8.82 -9.10 -3.39
N THR A 16 -9.56 -8.16 -3.94
CA THR A 16 -9.22 -6.74 -3.92
C THR A 16 -10.26 -6.01 -3.06
N LEU A 17 -9.80 -5.23 -2.07
CA LEU A 17 -10.69 -4.39 -1.28
C LEU A 17 -10.86 -3.06 -2.01
N ALA A 18 -11.86 -3.01 -2.87
CA ALA A 18 -12.21 -1.79 -3.60
C ALA A 18 -12.86 -0.78 -2.64
N HIS A 19 -12.32 0.44 -2.61
CA HIS A 19 -12.99 1.53 -1.91
C HIS A 19 -14.08 2.10 -2.82
N GLN A 20 -15.17 2.57 -2.21
CA GLN A 20 -16.38 3.00 -2.94
C GLN A 20 -16.17 4.25 -3.80
N ASP A 21 -15.13 5.01 -3.54
CA ASP A 21 -14.81 6.30 -4.17
C ASP A 21 -13.68 6.19 -5.21
N ASP A 22 -13.01 5.04 -5.30
CA ASP A 22 -11.92 4.79 -6.25
C ASP A 22 -12.44 4.24 -7.59
N ARG A 23 -11.65 4.41 -8.65
CA ARG A 23 -11.98 3.93 -10.00
C ARG A 23 -10.90 2.98 -10.50
N TYR A 24 -11.33 1.85 -11.08
CA TYR A 24 -10.42 0.87 -11.68
C TYR A 24 -10.47 0.99 -13.20
N CYS A 25 -9.30 0.91 -13.85
CA CYS A 25 -9.22 0.84 -15.31
C CYS A 25 -9.65 -0.55 -15.78
N GLU A 26 -10.16 -0.65 -16.99
CA GLU A 26 -10.64 -1.92 -17.59
C GLU A 26 -9.58 -3.02 -17.60
N ASN A 27 -8.32 -2.66 -17.76
CA ASN A 27 -7.19 -3.59 -17.80
C ASN A 27 -6.67 -4.01 -16.41
N TYR A 28 -7.22 -3.50 -15.30
CA TYR A 28 -6.73 -3.78 -13.94
C TYR A 28 -6.64 -5.28 -13.66
N THR A 29 -7.73 -6.00 -13.90
CA THR A 29 -7.80 -7.45 -13.60
C THR A 29 -6.84 -8.25 -14.47
N GLU A 30 -6.76 -7.96 -15.76
CA GLU A 30 -5.86 -8.64 -16.69
C GLU A 30 -4.39 -8.44 -16.30
N ASP A 31 -4.00 -7.21 -16.02
CA ASP A 31 -2.64 -6.85 -15.63
C ASP A 31 -2.23 -7.56 -14.32
N VAL A 32 -3.11 -7.59 -13.32
CA VAL A 32 -2.89 -8.26 -12.04
C VAL A 32 -2.75 -9.77 -12.23
N LEU A 33 -3.68 -10.42 -12.95
CA LEU A 33 -3.65 -11.85 -13.21
C LEU A 33 -2.39 -12.27 -13.98
N SER A 34 -2.05 -11.52 -15.06
CA SER A 34 -0.84 -11.75 -15.83
C SER A 34 0.42 -11.67 -14.96
N ALA A 35 0.50 -10.69 -14.07
CA ALA A 35 1.64 -10.53 -13.17
C ALA A 35 1.71 -11.64 -12.11
N LEU A 36 0.58 -12.02 -11.52
CA LEU A 36 0.49 -13.10 -10.53
C LEU A 36 0.94 -14.44 -11.12
N ASN A 37 0.56 -14.74 -12.36
CA ASN A 37 0.94 -15.99 -13.06
C ASN A 37 2.45 -16.13 -13.27
N ARG A 38 3.19 -15.02 -13.31
CA ARG A 38 4.65 -15.02 -13.42
C ARG A 38 5.37 -15.20 -12.08
N CYS A 39 4.66 -15.18 -10.97
CA CYS A 39 5.24 -15.34 -9.64
C CYS A 39 4.84 -16.68 -9.01
N ARG A 40 5.81 -17.55 -8.74
CA ARG A 40 5.57 -18.91 -8.24
C ARG A 40 4.77 -18.96 -6.92
N HIS A 41 4.93 -17.98 -6.03
CA HIS A 41 4.25 -17.94 -4.71
C HIS A 41 3.93 -16.49 -4.35
N PRO A 42 2.98 -15.83 -5.05
CA PRO A 42 2.62 -14.44 -4.77
C PRO A 42 1.83 -14.36 -3.46
N LEU A 43 2.09 -13.35 -2.65
CA LEU A 43 1.31 -13.02 -1.44
C LEU A 43 0.27 -11.96 -1.78
N ILE A 44 0.72 -10.89 -2.41
CA ILE A 44 -0.09 -9.79 -2.92
C ILE A 44 0.42 -9.37 -4.29
N ALA A 45 -0.48 -8.85 -5.11
CA ALA A 45 -0.15 -8.03 -6.27
C ALA A 45 -0.72 -6.63 -6.07
N PHE A 46 -0.06 -5.61 -6.60
CA PHE A 46 -0.56 -4.24 -6.54
C PHE A 46 -0.09 -3.45 -7.75
N THR A 47 -0.93 -2.52 -8.17
CA THR A 47 -0.68 -1.68 -9.34
C THR A 47 -0.18 -0.30 -8.93
N ASP A 48 0.40 0.42 -9.88
CA ASP A 48 0.54 1.87 -9.76
C ASP A 48 -0.82 2.55 -10.00
N TYR A 49 -0.94 3.81 -9.61
CA TYR A 49 -2.19 4.53 -9.66
C TYR A 49 -2.01 6.02 -9.98
N ASN A 50 -3.09 6.63 -10.45
CA ASN A 50 -3.27 8.07 -10.54
C ASN A 50 -4.03 8.58 -9.32
N GLU A 51 -3.87 9.86 -8.98
CA GLU A 51 -4.75 10.52 -8.06
C GLU A 51 -5.87 11.24 -8.82
N LEU A 52 -7.11 11.08 -8.35
CA LEU A 52 -8.27 11.81 -8.85
C LEU A 52 -8.62 12.93 -7.85
N ARG A 53 -8.26 14.18 -8.19
CA ARG A 53 -8.48 15.35 -7.34
C ARG A 53 -9.45 16.32 -8.03
N ARG A 54 -10.59 16.61 -7.41
CA ARG A 54 -11.60 17.56 -7.94
C ARG A 54 -11.95 17.29 -9.41
N GLY A 55 -12.10 16.00 -9.77
CA GLY A 55 -12.41 15.57 -11.14
C GLY A 55 -11.23 15.56 -12.12
N ARG A 56 -10.02 15.94 -11.70
CA ARG A 56 -8.82 15.92 -12.54
C ARG A 56 -7.92 14.74 -12.20
N ILE A 57 -7.44 14.04 -13.24
CA ILE A 57 -6.50 12.93 -13.11
C ILE A 57 -5.08 13.50 -13.01
N ILE A 58 -4.39 13.18 -11.93
CA ILE A 58 -2.99 13.56 -11.67
C ILE A 58 -2.14 12.30 -11.71
N SER A 59 -1.43 12.12 -12.81
CA SER A 59 -0.56 10.96 -13.03
C SER A 59 0.82 11.10 -12.38
N SER A 60 1.22 12.33 -12.02
CA SER A 60 2.54 12.60 -11.45
C SER A 60 2.51 13.83 -10.56
N ASN A 61 2.94 13.66 -9.33
CA ASN A 61 3.31 14.72 -8.39
C ASN A 61 4.54 14.27 -7.61
N ARG A 62 5.04 15.10 -6.69
CA ARG A 62 6.26 14.79 -5.91
C ARG A 62 6.10 13.49 -5.10
N LEU A 63 4.94 13.29 -4.44
CA LEU A 63 4.69 12.10 -3.62
C LEU A 63 4.62 10.83 -4.48
N LEU A 64 3.88 10.86 -5.58
CA LEU A 64 3.79 9.72 -6.51
C LEU A 64 5.15 9.36 -7.08
N LYS A 65 5.99 10.36 -7.43
CA LYS A 65 7.37 10.11 -7.89
C LYS A 65 8.21 9.42 -6.82
N ILE A 66 8.13 9.87 -5.56
CA ILE A 66 8.83 9.24 -4.43
C ILE A 66 8.35 7.81 -4.22
N LYS A 67 7.05 7.56 -4.19
CA LYS A 67 6.47 6.21 -4.05
C LYS A 67 6.94 5.27 -5.16
N ARG A 68 6.91 5.73 -6.42
CA ARG A 68 7.39 4.95 -7.58
C ARG A 68 8.87 4.66 -7.52
N LEU A 69 9.68 5.63 -7.05
CA LEU A 69 11.11 5.43 -6.84
C LEU A 69 11.36 4.37 -5.76
N MET A 70 10.62 4.41 -4.66
CA MET A 70 10.71 3.40 -3.59
C MET A 70 10.32 2.00 -4.12
N LEU A 71 9.30 1.91 -4.97
CA LEU A 71 8.80 0.65 -5.54
C LEU A 71 9.64 0.16 -6.73
N PHE A 72 10.54 1.00 -7.29
CA PHE A 72 11.32 0.69 -8.48
C PHE A 72 12.03 -0.69 -8.43
N PRO A 73 12.66 -1.12 -7.32
CA PRO A 73 13.28 -2.44 -7.26
C PRO A 73 12.31 -3.59 -7.54
N LEU A 74 11.03 -3.45 -7.16
CA LEU A 74 10.02 -4.50 -7.35
C LEU A 74 9.55 -4.64 -8.81
N ARG A 75 9.99 -3.77 -9.72
CA ARG A 75 9.79 -3.98 -11.18
C ARG A 75 10.56 -5.21 -11.68
N PHE A 76 11.63 -5.58 -11.00
CA PHE A 76 12.43 -6.75 -11.36
C PHE A 76 11.92 -7.98 -10.61
N HIS A 77 11.56 -9.04 -11.33
CA HIS A 77 11.00 -10.29 -10.76
C HIS A 77 11.86 -10.91 -9.67
N LEU A 78 13.18 -10.77 -9.77
CA LEU A 78 14.11 -11.28 -8.77
C LEU A 78 13.88 -10.65 -7.38
N PHE A 79 13.60 -9.35 -7.34
CA PHE A 79 13.41 -8.63 -6.08
C PHE A 79 12.00 -8.76 -5.51
N GLN A 80 11.00 -9.11 -6.31
CA GLN A 80 9.61 -9.32 -5.84
C GLN A 80 9.52 -10.38 -4.73
N LYS A 81 10.38 -11.41 -4.75
CA LYS A 81 10.46 -12.46 -3.73
C LYS A 81 11.37 -12.11 -2.56
N SER A 82 12.18 -11.07 -2.66
CA SER A 82 13.13 -10.68 -1.62
C SER A 82 12.43 -10.03 -0.43
N ARG A 83 12.48 -10.72 0.73
CA ARG A 83 12.00 -10.15 2.00
C ARG A 83 12.79 -8.91 2.40
N PHE A 84 14.09 -8.91 2.13
CA PHE A 84 14.94 -7.78 2.44
C PHE A 84 14.51 -6.54 1.65
N VAL A 85 14.35 -6.65 0.33
CA VAL A 85 13.98 -5.51 -0.53
C VAL A 85 12.63 -4.93 -0.12
N ARG A 86 11.56 -5.74 -0.03
CA ARG A 86 10.24 -5.21 0.32
C ARG A 86 10.18 -4.62 1.72
N ARG A 87 10.95 -5.19 2.69
CA ARG A 87 11.03 -4.62 4.04
C ARG A 87 11.81 -3.32 4.06
N ARG A 88 12.87 -3.15 3.23
CA ARG A 88 13.55 -1.87 3.05
C ARG A 88 12.61 -0.80 2.48
N ILE A 89 11.82 -1.14 1.49
CA ILE A 89 10.79 -0.23 0.94
C ILE A 89 9.83 0.21 2.05
N LEU A 90 9.21 -0.73 2.74
CA LEU A 90 8.24 -0.44 3.80
C LEU A 90 8.85 0.27 5.02
N SER A 91 10.15 0.16 5.24
CA SER A 91 10.83 0.83 6.35
C SER A 91 11.05 2.33 6.12
N MET A 92 10.76 2.84 4.92
CA MET A 92 10.91 4.25 4.58
C MET A 92 9.57 4.98 4.46
N GLY A 93 8.45 4.24 4.44
CA GLY A 93 7.10 4.79 4.34
C GLY A 93 6.13 3.85 3.65
N ASN A 94 4.86 4.22 3.62
CA ASN A 94 3.81 3.47 2.93
C ASN A 94 3.74 3.87 1.45
N ALA A 95 4.45 3.11 0.60
CA ALA A 95 4.44 3.33 -0.85
C ALA A 95 3.29 2.59 -1.57
N ILE A 96 2.63 1.63 -0.90
CA ILE A 96 1.60 0.76 -1.49
C ILE A 96 0.21 1.29 -1.13
N GLY A 97 -0.54 1.73 -2.12
CA GLY A 97 -1.93 2.17 -1.91
C GLY A 97 -2.87 0.98 -1.67
N CYS A 98 -3.63 1.01 -0.58
CA CYS A 98 -4.50 -0.11 -0.19
C CYS A 98 -5.46 -0.56 -1.30
N PRO A 99 -6.21 0.33 -1.97
CA PRO A 99 -7.17 -0.09 -2.97
C PRO A 99 -6.53 -0.70 -4.24
N SER A 100 -5.23 -0.48 -4.45
CA SER A 100 -4.51 -1.10 -5.58
C SER A 100 -4.12 -2.57 -5.34
N VAL A 101 -4.37 -3.11 -4.13
CA VAL A 101 -3.83 -4.41 -3.72
C VAL A 101 -4.83 -5.54 -3.92
N THR A 102 -4.38 -6.57 -4.63
CA THR A 102 -5.05 -7.87 -4.71
C THR A 102 -4.32 -8.88 -3.83
N PHE A 103 -5.03 -9.48 -2.89
CA PHE A 103 -4.54 -10.51 -1.98
C PHE A 103 -4.68 -11.90 -2.59
N VAL A 104 -3.68 -12.76 -2.40
CA VAL A 104 -3.75 -14.18 -2.75
C VAL A 104 -4.08 -14.99 -1.50
N LYS A 105 -5.38 -15.18 -1.20
CA LYS A 105 -5.87 -15.75 0.07
C LYS A 105 -5.20 -17.08 0.44
N LYS A 106 -5.04 -17.99 -0.53
CA LYS A 106 -4.42 -19.33 -0.28
C LYS A 106 -2.99 -19.24 0.26
N ASN A 107 -2.26 -18.15 -0.04
CA ASN A 107 -0.89 -17.94 0.39
C ASN A 107 -0.80 -17.07 1.66
N LEU A 108 -1.95 -16.65 2.20
CA LEU A 108 -2.09 -15.81 3.39
C LEU A 108 -2.95 -16.48 4.47
N PRO A 109 -2.66 -17.75 4.87
CA PRO A 109 -3.45 -18.42 5.90
C PRO A 109 -3.42 -17.63 7.20
N GLY A 110 -4.59 -17.49 7.85
CA GLY A 110 -4.75 -16.77 9.11
C GLY A 110 -4.49 -15.25 9.04
N PHE A 111 -4.38 -14.67 7.85
CA PHE A 111 -4.24 -13.22 7.73
C PHE A 111 -5.54 -12.51 8.10
N ALA A 112 -5.40 -11.44 8.89
CA ALA A 112 -6.44 -10.49 9.20
C ALA A 112 -5.81 -9.11 9.45
N PHE A 113 -6.51 -8.05 9.05
CA PHE A 113 -6.12 -6.70 9.41
C PHE A 113 -6.24 -6.47 10.92
N ARG A 114 -5.27 -5.80 11.51
CA ARG A 114 -5.35 -5.41 12.92
C ARG A 114 -6.13 -4.12 13.07
N ASN A 115 -7.07 -4.09 14.03
CA ASN A 115 -7.95 -2.93 14.27
C ASN A 115 -7.42 -1.98 15.35
N ASN A 116 -6.12 -1.99 15.61
CA ASN A 116 -5.49 -1.16 16.64
C ASN A 116 -4.97 0.19 16.13
N MET A 117 -5.11 0.45 14.83
CA MET A 117 -4.76 1.70 14.17
C MET A 117 -5.97 2.24 13.40
N LYS A 118 -6.00 3.55 13.14
CA LYS A 118 -7.05 4.20 12.35
C LYS A 118 -6.56 4.57 10.94
N SER A 119 -5.32 5.01 10.81
CA SER A 119 -4.76 5.53 9.56
C SER A 119 -3.78 4.58 8.87
N ASN A 120 -3.08 3.72 9.62
CA ASN A 120 -2.00 2.88 9.11
C ASN A 120 -2.32 1.37 9.15
N ILE A 121 -3.60 1.02 9.03
CA ILE A 121 -4.07 -0.37 9.00
C ILE A 121 -3.43 -1.13 7.83
N ASP A 122 -3.35 -0.50 6.66
CA ASP A 122 -2.76 -1.02 5.45
C ASP A 122 -1.23 -1.18 5.57
N TRP A 123 -0.53 -0.14 6.02
CA TRP A 123 0.93 -0.22 6.20
C TRP A 123 1.33 -1.28 7.21
N GLN A 124 0.56 -1.40 8.30
CA GLN A 124 0.74 -2.48 9.28
C GLN A 124 0.51 -3.86 8.66
N ALA A 125 -0.51 -4.00 7.78
CA ALA A 125 -0.78 -5.24 7.07
C ALA A 125 0.37 -5.59 6.10
N TRP A 126 0.89 -4.61 5.35
CA TRP A 126 2.04 -4.83 4.46
C TRP A 126 3.29 -5.24 5.25
N GLU A 127 3.54 -4.64 6.40
CA GLU A 127 4.63 -5.04 7.27
C GLU A 127 4.50 -6.51 7.70
N GLU A 128 3.32 -6.92 8.14
CA GLU A 128 3.06 -8.30 8.58
C GLU A 128 3.19 -9.31 7.42
N ILE A 129 2.57 -9.03 6.28
CA ILE A 129 2.66 -9.87 5.08
C ILE A 129 4.11 -9.95 4.57
N SER A 130 4.88 -8.86 4.71
CA SER A 130 6.27 -8.80 4.25
C SER A 130 7.19 -9.81 4.94
N ARG A 131 6.84 -10.32 6.10
CA ARG A 131 7.61 -11.33 6.85
C ARG A 131 7.43 -12.75 6.29
N ARG A 132 6.34 -13.02 5.57
CA ARG A 132 6.00 -14.35 5.04
C ARG A 132 6.89 -14.71 3.85
N LYS A 133 7.01 -16.02 3.54
CA LYS A 133 7.65 -16.48 2.30
C LYS A 133 6.71 -16.21 1.13
N GLY A 134 7.23 -15.65 0.02
CA GLY A 134 6.45 -15.37 -1.18
C GLY A 134 6.79 -14.01 -1.78
N GLY A 135 6.02 -13.59 -2.80
CA GLY A 135 6.29 -12.39 -3.59
C GLY A 135 5.34 -11.22 -3.30
N PHE A 136 5.88 -10.01 -3.37
CA PHE A 136 5.14 -8.77 -3.54
C PHE A 136 5.22 -8.40 -5.02
N VAL A 137 4.15 -8.65 -5.75
CA VAL A 137 4.11 -8.49 -7.21
C VAL A 137 3.69 -7.07 -7.55
N TYR A 138 4.63 -6.29 -8.04
CA TYR A 138 4.37 -4.91 -8.45
C TYR A 138 4.11 -4.81 -9.95
N VAL A 139 2.96 -4.28 -10.31
CA VAL A 139 2.55 -3.94 -11.67
C VAL A 139 2.72 -2.44 -11.85
N SER A 140 3.76 -2.03 -12.59
CA SER A 140 4.09 -0.60 -12.76
C SER A 140 3.18 0.14 -13.76
N ARG A 141 2.00 -0.40 -14.06
CA ARG A 141 0.96 0.24 -14.86
C ARG A 141 0.02 1.04 -13.99
N LEU A 142 -0.43 2.16 -14.49
CA LEU A 142 -1.46 3.01 -13.90
C LEU A 142 -2.81 2.35 -14.16
N ALA A 143 -3.26 1.46 -13.25
CA ALA A 143 -4.44 0.64 -13.47
C ALA A 143 -5.62 1.02 -12.55
N MET A 144 -5.47 2.09 -11.74
CA MET A 144 -6.56 2.66 -10.98
C MET A 144 -6.38 4.17 -10.73
N GLU A 145 -7.45 4.82 -10.33
CA GLU A 145 -7.51 6.22 -9.91
C GLU A 145 -7.96 6.30 -8.47
N HIS A 146 -7.04 6.71 -7.59
CA HIS A 146 -7.32 6.90 -6.17
C HIS A 146 -7.88 8.30 -5.94
N ARG A 147 -9.12 8.37 -5.43
CA ARG A 147 -9.78 9.66 -5.17
C ARG A 147 -9.24 10.30 -3.91
N ILE A 148 -8.85 11.58 -4.06
CA ILE A 148 -8.44 12.43 -2.95
C ILE A 148 -9.48 13.53 -2.79
N HIS A 149 -10.18 13.55 -1.66
CA HIS A 149 -11.14 14.60 -1.30
C HIS A 149 -10.97 15.02 0.16
N GLU A 150 -11.50 16.20 0.51
CA GLU A 150 -11.30 16.82 1.83
C GLU A 150 -11.92 15.97 2.95
N ASP A 151 -13.03 15.29 2.67
CA ASP A 151 -13.75 14.42 3.62
C ASP A 151 -13.15 13.01 3.72
N SER A 152 -12.06 12.70 2.99
CA SER A 152 -11.43 11.37 3.11
C SER A 152 -10.85 11.18 4.51
N THR A 153 -11.01 9.99 5.07
CA THR A 153 -10.46 9.62 6.39
C THR A 153 -8.97 9.97 6.48
N THR A 154 -8.24 9.82 5.39
CA THR A 154 -6.83 10.16 5.29
C THR A 154 -6.60 11.67 5.40
N SER A 155 -7.41 12.51 4.73
CA SER A 155 -7.26 13.97 4.76
C SER A 155 -7.52 14.55 6.15
N GLY A 156 -8.57 14.10 6.84
CA GLY A 156 -8.89 14.54 8.19
C GLY A 156 -7.89 14.08 9.25
N LEU A 157 -7.26 12.92 9.06
CA LEU A 157 -6.29 12.34 10.00
C LEU A 157 -4.85 12.80 9.73
N LEU A 158 -4.51 13.28 8.53
CA LEU A 158 -3.16 13.74 8.18
C LEU A 158 -2.61 14.85 9.09
N ALA A 159 -3.50 15.67 9.64
CA ALA A 159 -3.14 16.74 10.58
C ALA A 159 -3.07 16.25 12.05
N SER A 160 -3.41 14.99 12.34
CA SER A 160 -3.59 14.55 13.72
C SER A 160 -2.30 13.98 14.33
N LYS A 161 -2.04 14.36 15.59
CA LYS A 161 -0.99 13.77 16.44
C LYS A 161 -1.05 12.23 16.43
N LYS A 162 -2.25 11.66 16.32
CA LYS A 162 -2.49 10.23 16.34
C LYS A 162 -1.89 9.51 15.12
N ARG A 163 -1.99 10.09 13.92
CA ARG A 163 -1.36 9.50 12.73
C ARG A 163 0.14 9.40 12.90
N ARG A 164 0.76 10.47 13.41
CA ARG A 164 2.20 10.48 13.71
C ARG A 164 2.62 9.35 14.67
N GLU A 165 1.83 9.13 15.72
CA GLU A 165 2.06 8.05 16.67
C GLU A 165 1.97 6.67 15.98
N GLU A 166 1.00 6.48 15.08
CA GLU A 166 0.84 5.25 14.30
C GLU A 166 2.00 5.05 13.30
N ASP A 167 2.45 6.11 12.61
CA ASP A 167 3.62 6.09 11.72
C ASP A 167 4.86 5.59 12.48
N ILE A 168 5.13 6.19 13.64
CA ILE A 168 6.24 5.79 14.51
C ILE A 168 6.09 4.34 14.98
N GLN A 169 4.89 3.89 15.33
CA GLN A 169 4.65 2.50 15.72
C GLN A 169 4.99 1.50 14.59
N VAL A 170 4.65 1.82 13.35
CA VAL A 170 5.00 0.96 12.21
C VAL A 170 6.50 1.02 11.94
N LEU A 171 7.10 2.21 11.92
CA LEU A 171 8.55 2.40 11.69
C LEU A 171 9.41 1.68 12.74
N ARG A 172 8.97 1.65 14.00
CA ARG A 172 9.66 0.91 15.07
C ARG A 172 9.72 -0.62 14.87
N LYS A 173 8.96 -1.16 13.95
CA LYS A 173 9.09 -2.57 13.54
C LYS A 173 10.30 -2.82 12.62
N PHE A 174 10.91 -1.77 12.12
CA PHE A 174 12.08 -1.80 11.23
C PHE A 174 13.31 -1.14 11.84
N TRP A 175 13.14 -0.13 12.68
CA TRP A 175 14.18 0.77 13.14
C TRP A 175 14.15 0.95 14.67
N PRO A 176 15.30 1.24 15.30
CA PRO A 176 15.31 1.71 16.68
C PRO A 176 14.55 3.04 16.82
N ALA A 177 14.10 3.37 18.02
CA ALA A 177 13.19 4.50 18.29
C ALA A 177 13.70 5.85 17.74
N TRP A 178 14.99 6.14 17.89
CA TRP A 178 15.59 7.38 17.42
C TRP A 178 15.54 7.51 15.89
N ALA A 179 15.85 6.42 15.17
CA ALA A 179 15.81 6.40 13.71
C ALA A 179 14.38 6.47 13.17
N ALA A 180 13.44 5.78 13.84
CA ALA A 180 12.02 5.85 13.48
C ALA A 180 11.49 7.29 13.57
N GLY A 181 11.85 8.03 14.62
CA GLY A 181 11.45 9.44 14.78
C GLY A 181 12.04 10.35 13.70
N LEU A 182 13.30 10.12 13.30
CA LEU A 182 13.94 10.89 12.23
C LEU A 182 13.28 10.63 10.87
N ILE A 183 13.03 9.37 10.52
CA ILE A 183 12.39 8.97 9.26
C ILE A 183 10.97 9.54 9.20
N GLU A 184 10.21 9.45 10.29
CA GLU A 184 8.86 10.00 10.39
C GLU A 184 8.85 11.51 10.12
N HIS A 185 9.79 12.26 10.69
CA HIS A 185 9.89 13.70 10.46
C HIS A 185 10.02 14.04 8.95
N PHE A 186 10.86 13.31 8.23
CA PHE A 186 11.02 13.50 6.78
C PHE A 186 9.80 13.02 6.00
N TYR A 187 9.18 11.92 6.42
CA TYR A 187 7.98 11.37 5.80
C TYR A 187 6.82 12.36 5.85
N GLN A 188 6.53 12.93 7.03
CA GLN A 188 5.50 13.96 7.17
C GLN A 188 5.76 15.22 6.33
N LYS A 189 7.02 15.67 6.26
CA LYS A 189 7.37 16.82 5.42
C LYS A 189 7.08 16.57 3.94
N SER A 190 7.26 15.33 3.46
CA SER A 190 6.94 14.97 2.08
C SER A 190 5.43 14.89 1.82
N GLU A 191 4.65 14.43 2.79
CA GLU A 191 3.17 14.39 2.67
C GLU A 191 2.56 15.80 2.67
N LYS A 192 3.00 16.68 3.58
CA LYS A 192 2.51 18.07 3.65
C LYS A 192 2.80 18.87 2.37
N SER A 193 3.91 18.62 1.70
CA SER A 193 4.24 19.30 0.45
C SER A 193 3.31 18.96 -0.73
N ASN A 194 2.38 18.01 -0.56
CA ASN A 194 1.41 17.59 -1.56
C ASN A 194 -0.04 18.01 -1.25
N GLN A 195 -0.26 18.68 -0.14
CA GLN A 195 -1.61 19.16 0.25
C GLN A 195 -2.01 20.47 -0.42
N LEU A 196 -1.13 21.11 -1.22
CA LEU A 196 -1.38 22.36 -1.98
C LEU A 196 -1.89 22.08 -3.38
#